data_ba5c5e46685939d6eaaa07307a6eccb0
#
_entry.id   ba5c5e46685939d6eaaa07307a6eccb0
#
_cell.length_a   1.000
_cell.length_b   1.000
_cell.length_c   1.000
_cell.angle_alpha   90.00
_cell.angle_beta   90.00
_cell.angle_gamma   90.00
#
_symmetry.space_group_name_H-M   'P 1'
#
loop_
_entity.id
_entity.type
_entity.pdbx_description
1 polymer ?
#
loop_
_entity_poly.entity_id
_entity_poly.type
_entity_poly.pdbx_seq_one_letter_code
_entity_poly.pdbx_strand_id
1 'polypeptide(L)'
;MKFKYQPQTKEELIQIIKDETQRQLDEAYERYNDFEENDEDDESFDDEYELYEQEGLVTIDLNFIDVSKITDMSYVFHEALSYEDLDIEFDDFQGFYLLIDRWDVSNVTNMEGMFQEVEFSADLYDWNVSNVKNMSYMFDECGLFDSNLSSWDTSKVEKMKGMFGEENYCFDADTIKGWDVSGLKDKTDYERILERLSDC
;
A
#
# COMPACT_ATOMS: atom_id res chain seq x y z
N MET A 1 4.37 12.02 -18.29
CA MET A 1 5.14 10.80 -17.93
C MET A 1 4.84 9.74 -18.98
N LYS A 2 5.78 8.87 -19.33
CA LYS A 2 5.51 7.78 -20.28
C LYS A 2 5.37 6.51 -19.43
N PHE A 3 4.16 5.96 -19.35
CA PHE A 3 3.93 4.69 -18.66
C PHE A 3 4.66 3.54 -19.37
N LYS A 4 5.17 2.59 -18.60
CA LYS A 4 5.82 1.36 -19.08
C LYS A 4 4.78 0.28 -19.36
N TYR A 5 3.74 0.21 -18.50
CA TYR A 5 2.68 -0.80 -18.57
C TYR A 5 1.30 -0.15 -18.54
N GLN A 6 0.32 -0.77 -19.17
CA GLN A 6 -1.09 -0.40 -19.14
C GLN A 6 -1.96 -1.66 -19.09
N PRO A 7 -2.10 -2.27 -17.90
CA PRO A 7 -2.91 -3.48 -17.72
C PRO A 7 -4.38 -3.21 -18.08
N GLN A 8 -5.02 -4.21 -18.67
CA GLN A 8 -6.42 -4.14 -19.05
C GLN A 8 -7.31 -4.92 -18.05
N THR A 9 -6.71 -5.81 -17.27
CA THR A 9 -7.39 -6.63 -16.26
C THR A 9 -6.66 -6.56 -14.91
N LYS A 10 -7.35 -6.98 -13.87
CA LYS A 10 -6.80 -7.09 -12.52
C LYS A 10 -5.65 -8.12 -12.48
N GLU A 11 -5.83 -9.24 -13.14
CA GLU A 11 -4.84 -10.33 -13.19
C GLU A 11 -3.54 -9.88 -13.89
N GLU A 12 -3.66 -9.09 -14.97
CA GLU A 12 -2.48 -8.48 -15.61
C GLU A 12 -1.79 -7.50 -14.66
N LEU A 13 -2.55 -6.68 -13.91
CA LEU A 13 -1.99 -5.76 -12.92
C LEU A 13 -1.25 -6.50 -11.82
N ILE A 14 -1.85 -7.55 -11.23
CA ILE A 14 -1.22 -8.36 -10.19
C ILE A 14 0.10 -8.95 -10.69
N GLN A 15 0.11 -9.52 -11.89
CA GLN A 15 1.33 -10.12 -12.43
C GLN A 15 2.42 -9.08 -12.68
N ILE A 16 2.07 -7.90 -13.20
CA ILE A 16 3.04 -6.80 -13.41
C ILE A 16 3.63 -6.32 -12.08
N ILE A 17 2.79 -6.13 -11.06
CA ILE A 17 3.26 -5.73 -9.71
C ILE A 17 4.23 -6.77 -9.18
N LYS A 18 3.85 -8.05 -9.22
CA LYS A 18 4.69 -9.16 -8.74
C LYS A 18 6.04 -9.21 -9.44
N ASP A 19 6.05 -9.18 -10.78
CA ASP A 19 7.28 -9.25 -11.58
C ASP A 19 8.20 -8.04 -11.33
N GLU A 20 7.63 -6.82 -11.24
CA GLU A 20 8.39 -5.61 -11.00
C GLU A 20 8.86 -5.49 -9.55
N THR A 21 8.09 -5.96 -8.59
CA THR A 21 8.52 -6.02 -7.18
C THR A 21 9.70 -6.97 -7.04
N GLN A 22 9.61 -8.20 -7.56
CA GLN A 22 10.73 -9.15 -7.50
C GLN A 22 11.98 -8.59 -8.16
N ARG A 23 11.86 -7.99 -9.35
CA ARG A 23 13.00 -7.36 -10.03
C ARG A 23 13.66 -6.26 -9.19
N GLN A 24 12.87 -5.42 -8.51
CA GLN A 24 13.40 -4.34 -7.67
C GLN A 24 13.99 -4.87 -6.36
N LEU A 25 13.45 -5.96 -5.82
CA LEU A 25 14.05 -6.68 -4.68
C LEU A 25 15.43 -7.25 -5.06
N ASP A 26 15.54 -7.94 -6.21
CA ASP A 26 16.80 -8.50 -6.69
C ASP A 26 17.84 -7.39 -6.88
N GLU A 27 17.47 -6.25 -7.49
CA GLU A 27 18.36 -5.10 -7.68
C GLU A 27 18.77 -4.43 -6.35
N ALA A 28 17.87 -4.39 -5.38
CA ALA A 28 18.18 -3.88 -4.04
C ALA A 28 19.15 -4.81 -3.30
N TYR A 29 18.94 -6.12 -3.39
CA TYR A 29 19.77 -7.13 -2.76
C TYR A 29 21.18 -7.18 -3.37
N GLU A 30 21.32 -7.08 -4.71
CA GLU A 30 22.63 -6.97 -5.37
C GLU A 30 23.41 -5.74 -4.87
N ARG A 31 22.76 -4.58 -4.73
CA ARG A 31 23.38 -3.35 -4.20
C ARG A 31 23.81 -3.51 -2.75
N TYR A 32 23.01 -4.16 -1.92
CA TYR A 32 23.31 -4.44 -0.51
C TYR A 32 24.57 -5.30 -0.38
N ASN A 33 24.66 -6.38 -1.15
CA ASN A 33 25.83 -7.29 -1.11
C ASN A 33 27.10 -6.63 -1.66
N ASP A 34 27.01 -5.84 -2.74
CA ASP A 34 28.16 -5.09 -3.28
C ASP A 34 28.73 -4.11 -2.26
N PHE A 35 27.88 -3.56 -1.39
CA PHE A 35 28.29 -2.68 -0.31
C PHE A 35 29.03 -3.44 0.80
N GLU A 36 28.49 -4.54 1.32
CA GLU A 36 29.16 -5.33 2.38
C GLU A 36 30.53 -5.86 1.96
N GLU A 37 30.74 -6.17 0.65
CA GLU A 37 32.01 -6.68 0.16
C GLU A 37 33.10 -5.59 -0.06
N ASN A 38 32.71 -4.32 -0.21
CA ASN A 38 33.61 -3.27 -0.71
C ASN A 38 33.94 -2.14 0.27
N ASP A 39 33.30 -2.03 1.44
CA ASP A 39 33.43 -0.83 2.27
C ASP A 39 33.74 -1.08 3.75
N GLU A 40 35.02 -0.91 4.11
CA GLU A 40 35.44 -0.55 5.49
C GLU A 40 35.72 0.97 5.66
N ASP A 41 35.72 1.81 4.60
CA ASP A 41 36.30 3.17 4.68
C ASP A 41 35.56 4.30 3.87
N ASP A 42 34.39 4.11 3.20
CA ASP A 42 33.78 5.19 2.42
C ASP A 42 32.61 5.89 3.18
N GLU A 43 32.89 7.15 3.62
CA GLU A 43 31.91 8.03 4.31
C GLU A 43 30.88 8.69 3.35
N SER A 44 30.80 8.31 2.08
CA SER A 44 29.85 8.86 1.11
C SER A 44 28.58 8.03 1.04
N PHE A 45 27.77 8.04 2.10
CA PHE A 45 26.43 7.44 2.08
C PHE A 45 25.54 8.15 1.07
N ASP A 46 24.94 7.38 0.15
CA ASP A 46 23.86 7.85 -0.69
C ASP A 46 22.57 7.90 0.15
N ASP A 47 21.85 9.03 0.12
CA ASP A 47 20.63 9.28 0.92
C ASP A 47 19.54 8.17 0.79
N GLU A 48 19.63 7.36 -0.27
CA GLU A 48 18.72 6.25 -0.58
C GLU A 48 18.98 5.00 0.28
N TYR A 49 20.25 4.78 0.70
CA TYR A 49 20.63 3.69 1.60
C TYR A 49 20.26 3.99 3.06
N GLU A 50 20.35 5.26 3.49
CA GLU A 50 19.92 5.69 4.82
C GLU A 50 18.42 5.41 5.08
N LEU A 51 17.56 5.46 4.04
CA LEU A 51 16.12 5.14 4.14
C LEU A 51 15.87 3.65 4.43
N TYR A 52 16.70 2.77 3.87
CA TYR A 52 16.61 1.33 4.13
C TYR A 52 17.08 0.96 5.55
N GLU A 53 18.25 1.52 5.99
CA GLU A 53 18.79 1.22 7.32
C GLU A 53 17.93 1.75 8.48
N GLN A 54 17.13 2.82 8.28
CA GLN A 54 16.37 3.42 9.37
C GLN A 54 15.08 2.67 9.72
N GLU A 55 14.46 1.93 8.78
CA GLU A 55 13.11 1.36 8.98
C GLU A 55 12.93 -0.09 8.47
N GLY A 56 13.92 -0.73 7.85
CA GLY A 56 13.79 -2.09 7.29
C GLY A 56 12.76 -2.18 6.14
N LEU A 57 12.47 -1.06 5.48
CA LEU A 57 11.51 -0.98 4.37
C LEU A 57 12.22 -0.97 3.02
N VAL A 58 11.80 -1.81 2.09
CA VAL A 58 12.27 -1.76 0.70
C VAL A 58 11.35 -0.88 -0.14
N THR A 59 11.93 0.14 -0.80
CA THR A 59 11.19 1.03 -1.70
C THR A 59 10.91 0.34 -3.03
N ILE A 60 9.64 0.26 -3.40
CA ILE A 60 9.16 -0.30 -4.67
C ILE A 60 8.44 0.79 -5.47
N ASP A 61 9.02 1.24 -6.58
CA ASP A 61 8.38 2.23 -7.48
C ASP A 61 7.48 1.52 -8.49
N LEU A 62 6.18 1.80 -8.43
CA LEU A 62 5.15 1.30 -9.36
C LEU A 62 4.44 2.44 -10.10
N ASN A 63 4.90 3.70 -9.96
CA ASN A 63 4.29 4.87 -10.58
C ASN A 63 4.34 4.88 -12.12
N PHE A 64 5.12 3.98 -12.73
CA PHE A 64 5.18 3.82 -14.19
C PHE A 64 4.08 2.89 -14.74
N ILE A 65 3.18 2.37 -13.89
CA ILE A 65 2.02 1.57 -14.31
C ILE A 65 0.81 2.49 -14.48
N ASP A 66 0.19 2.49 -15.65
CA ASP A 66 -1.08 3.18 -15.90
C ASP A 66 -2.25 2.30 -15.49
N VAL A 67 -2.82 2.54 -14.31
CA VAL A 67 -3.94 1.79 -13.76
C VAL A 67 -5.31 2.38 -14.10
N SER A 68 -5.36 3.45 -14.89
CA SER A 68 -6.58 4.23 -15.17
C SER A 68 -7.74 3.43 -15.78
N LYS A 69 -7.47 2.22 -16.32
CA LYS A 69 -8.51 1.33 -16.87
C LYS A 69 -9.03 0.29 -15.90
N ILE A 70 -8.38 0.14 -14.75
CA ILE A 70 -8.77 -0.84 -13.74
C ILE A 70 -9.94 -0.31 -12.93
N THR A 71 -10.98 -1.11 -12.79
CA THR A 71 -12.19 -0.77 -12.02
C THR A 71 -12.37 -1.64 -10.79
N ASP A 72 -11.69 -2.76 -10.72
CA ASP A 72 -11.64 -3.69 -9.58
C ASP A 72 -10.18 -3.90 -9.16
N MET A 73 -9.86 -3.42 -7.97
CA MET A 73 -8.54 -3.58 -7.34
C MET A 73 -8.60 -4.46 -6.08
N SER A 74 -9.66 -5.29 -5.95
CA SER A 74 -9.76 -6.20 -4.82
C SER A 74 -8.58 -7.15 -4.76
N TYR A 75 -7.94 -7.23 -3.58
CA TYR A 75 -6.81 -8.11 -3.27
C TYR A 75 -5.56 -7.95 -4.15
N VAL A 76 -5.41 -6.81 -4.87
CA VAL A 76 -4.32 -6.65 -5.84
C VAL A 76 -2.95 -6.76 -5.19
N PHE A 77 -2.69 -6.05 -4.11
CA PHE A 77 -1.40 -6.12 -3.42
C PHE A 77 -1.30 -7.35 -2.50
N HIS A 78 -2.40 -7.76 -1.89
CA HIS A 78 -2.44 -9.02 -1.12
C HIS A 78 -1.98 -10.22 -1.97
N GLU A 79 -2.45 -10.33 -3.22
CA GLU A 79 -2.06 -11.41 -4.14
C GLU A 79 -0.67 -11.20 -4.76
N ALA A 80 -0.26 -9.92 -4.97
CA ALA A 80 1.01 -9.61 -5.63
C ALA A 80 2.21 -9.62 -4.69
N LEU A 81 2.01 -9.25 -3.41
CA LEU A 81 3.08 -9.09 -2.42
C LEU A 81 3.04 -10.17 -1.33
N SER A 82 2.47 -11.33 -1.62
CA SER A 82 2.48 -12.48 -0.72
C SER A 82 3.92 -12.94 -0.45
N TYR A 83 4.30 -13.02 0.82
CA TYR A 83 5.62 -13.51 1.25
C TYR A 83 5.92 -14.96 0.82
N GLU A 84 4.88 -15.74 0.51
CA GLU A 84 5.08 -17.12 0.01
C GLU A 84 5.57 -17.14 -1.45
N ASP A 85 5.35 -16.03 -2.17
CA ASP A 85 5.58 -15.92 -3.60
C ASP A 85 6.78 -15.05 -3.98
N LEU A 86 7.24 -14.18 -3.07
CA LEU A 86 8.41 -13.31 -3.27
C LEU A 86 9.65 -13.92 -2.63
N ASP A 87 10.78 -13.85 -3.35
CA ASP A 87 12.09 -14.23 -2.83
C ASP A 87 12.70 -13.02 -2.12
N ILE A 88 12.58 -12.97 -0.78
CA ILE A 88 13.05 -11.87 0.05
C ILE A 88 14.24 -12.36 0.85
N GLU A 89 15.43 -11.86 0.49
CA GLU A 89 16.71 -12.30 1.06
C GLU A 89 17.29 -11.35 2.13
N PHE A 90 16.52 -10.35 2.57
CA PHE A 90 16.97 -9.38 3.59
C PHE A 90 16.65 -9.86 5.00
N ASP A 91 17.67 -9.95 5.86
CA ASP A 91 17.54 -10.43 7.25
C ASP A 91 16.63 -9.52 8.12
N ASP A 92 16.65 -8.20 7.87
CA ASP A 92 15.91 -7.19 8.64
C ASP A 92 14.67 -6.65 7.91
N PHE A 93 14.18 -7.37 6.90
CA PHE A 93 13.01 -6.94 6.13
C PHE A 93 11.77 -6.81 7.02
N GLN A 94 11.16 -5.61 7.02
CA GLN A 94 9.93 -5.32 7.76
C GLN A 94 8.73 -5.10 6.84
N GLY A 95 8.96 -4.68 5.58
CA GLY A 95 7.88 -4.41 4.64
C GLY A 95 8.32 -3.55 3.45
N PHE A 96 7.32 -2.94 2.82
CA PHE A 96 7.52 -2.15 1.60
C PHE A 96 7.21 -0.67 1.82
N TYR A 97 7.98 0.22 1.17
CA TYR A 97 7.55 1.59 0.90
C TYR A 97 7.10 1.66 -0.56
N LEU A 98 5.79 1.78 -0.79
CA LEU A 98 5.22 1.71 -2.13
C LEU A 98 5.05 3.10 -2.74
N LEU A 99 5.76 3.38 -3.84
CA LEU A 99 5.54 4.57 -4.65
C LEU A 99 4.41 4.32 -5.65
N ILE A 100 3.18 4.67 -5.22
CA ILE A 100 1.91 4.53 -5.95
C ILE A 100 1.06 5.80 -5.87
N ASP A 101 1.65 6.89 -5.37
CA ASP A 101 1.01 8.20 -5.17
C ASP A 101 0.44 8.78 -6.48
N ARG A 102 0.98 8.39 -7.65
CA ARG A 102 0.56 8.88 -8.97
C ARG A 102 -0.45 7.99 -9.70
N TRP A 103 -0.94 6.94 -9.06
CA TRP A 103 -1.94 6.08 -9.66
C TRP A 103 -3.28 6.80 -9.83
N ASP A 104 -3.82 6.80 -11.05
CA ASP A 104 -5.20 7.24 -11.30
C ASP A 104 -6.19 6.13 -10.96
N VAL A 105 -6.69 6.15 -9.73
CA VAL A 105 -7.68 5.19 -9.20
C VAL A 105 -9.12 5.70 -9.36
N SER A 106 -9.34 6.81 -10.07
CA SER A 106 -10.66 7.47 -10.19
C SER A 106 -11.76 6.59 -10.81
N ASN A 107 -11.39 5.54 -11.55
CA ASN A 107 -12.34 4.58 -12.13
C ASN A 107 -12.58 3.35 -11.24
N VAL A 108 -11.88 3.22 -10.12
CA VAL A 108 -12.00 2.06 -9.24
C VAL A 108 -13.31 2.11 -8.45
N THR A 109 -14.00 0.99 -8.41
CA THR A 109 -15.25 0.82 -7.67
C THR A 109 -15.18 -0.19 -6.54
N ASN A 110 -14.15 -1.05 -6.56
CA ASN A 110 -13.92 -2.10 -5.56
C ASN A 110 -12.44 -2.14 -5.15
N MET A 111 -12.19 -1.92 -3.85
CA MET A 111 -10.88 -1.99 -3.20
C MET A 111 -10.89 -2.98 -2.02
N GLU A 112 -11.80 -4.00 -2.06
CA GLU A 112 -11.88 -5.02 -1.01
C GLU A 112 -10.55 -5.73 -0.83
N GLY A 113 -10.00 -5.74 0.40
CA GLY A 113 -8.75 -6.44 0.74
C GLY A 113 -7.53 -6.00 -0.08
N MET A 114 -7.54 -4.81 -0.69
CA MET A 114 -6.49 -4.41 -1.65
C MET A 114 -5.07 -4.56 -1.09
N PHE A 115 -4.88 -4.25 0.18
CA PHE A 115 -3.60 -4.34 0.89
C PHE A 115 -3.65 -5.32 2.08
N GLN A 116 -4.69 -6.15 2.19
CA GLN A 116 -4.83 -7.07 3.31
C GLN A 116 -3.56 -7.91 3.50
N GLU A 117 -3.11 -8.05 4.76
CA GLU A 117 -1.93 -8.83 5.13
C GLU A 117 -0.61 -8.36 4.48
N VAL A 118 -0.54 -7.09 4.05
CA VAL A 118 0.68 -6.50 3.47
C VAL A 118 1.29 -5.51 4.47
N GLU A 119 2.53 -5.74 4.85
CA GLU A 119 3.29 -4.76 5.63
C GLU A 119 3.87 -3.71 4.69
N PHE A 120 3.27 -2.49 4.71
CA PHE A 120 3.67 -1.41 3.82
C PHE A 120 3.40 -0.04 4.40
N SER A 121 4.13 0.96 3.89
CA SER A 121 3.82 2.37 3.96
C SER A 121 3.67 2.94 2.55
N ALA A 122 2.81 3.94 2.37
CA ALA A 122 2.60 4.64 1.10
C ALA A 122 1.89 5.97 1.33
N ASP A 123 2.11 6.98 0.47
CA ASP A 123 1.29 8.18 0.45
C ASP A 123 0.07 7.98 -0.47
N LEU A 124 -1.12 7.89 0.14
CA LEU A 124 -2.40 7.71 -0.55
C LEU A 124 -3.29 8.96 -0.49
N TYR A 125 -2.75 10.10 0.01
CA TYR A 125 -3.52 11.32 0.25
C TYR A 125 -4.25 11.82 -1.00
N ASP A 126 -3.58 11.84 -2.14
CA ASP A 126 -4.11 12.39 -3.40
C ASP A 126 -4.96 11.40 -4.22
N TRP A 127 -5.20 10.18 -3.73
CA TRP A 127 -6.03 9.22 -4.44
C TRP A 127 -7.49 9.66 -4.55
N ASN A 128 -8.02 9.69 -5.77
CA ASN A 128 -9.45 9.96 -6.00
C ASN A 128 -10.28 8.68 -5.85
N VAL A 129 -10.79 8.44 -4.64
CA VAL A 129 -11.62 7.27 -4.30
C VAL A 129 -13.13 7.52 -4.42
N SER A 130 -13.54 8.65 -4.99
CA SER A 130 -14.95 9.10 -5.02
C SER A 130 -15.92 8.17 -5.77
N ASN A 131 -15.44 7.15 -6.47
CA ASN A 131 -16.25 6.13 -7.12
C ASN A 131 -16.23 4.76 -6.41
N VAL A 132 -15.43 4.62 -5.35
CA VAL A 132 -15.31 3.36 -4.62
C VAL A 132 -16.58 3.07 -3.82
N LYS A 133 -17.05 1.82 -3.89
CA LYS A 133 -18.24 1.33 -3.18
C LYS A 133 -17.91 0.31 -2.10
N ASN A 134 -16.81 -0.40 -2.24
CA ASN A 134 -16.40 -1.44 -1.30
C ASN A 134 -14.94 -1.24 -0.90
N MET A 135 -14.71 -0.98 0.39
CA MET A 135 -13.40 -0.86 1.04
C MET A 135 -13.26 -1.88 2.19
N SER A 136 -14.07 -2.96 2.17
CA SER A 136 -13.98 -3.98 3.22
C SER A 136 -12.59 -4.61 3.25
N TYR A 137 -12.01 -4.75 4.43
CA TYR A 137 -10.69 -5.38 4.66
C TYR A 137 -9.51 -4.71 3.95
N MET A 138 -9.67 -3.46 3.45
CA MET A 138 -8.66 -2.83 2.58
C MET A 138 -7.28 -2.72 3.23
N PHE A 139 -7.22 -2.46 4.53
CA PHE A 139 -6.01 -2.33 5.34
C PHE A 139 -6.02 -3.29 6.54
N ASP A 140 -6.72 -4.41 6.42
CA ASP A 140 -6.77 -5.43 7.46
C ASP A 140 -5.40 -6.11 7.59
N GLU A 141 -4.88 -6.22 8.82
CA GLU A 141 -3.54 -6.77 9.11
C GLU A 141 -2.38 -6.03 8.41
N CYS A 142 -2.46 -4.68 8.30
CA CYS A 142 -1.40 -3.82 7.77
C CYS A 142 -0.75 -3.01 8.91
N GLY A 143 0.22 -3.58 9.61
CA GLY A 143 0.78 -3.01 10.85
C GLY A 143 1.53 -1.69 10.64
N LEU A 144 2.15 -1.48 9.47
CA LEU A 144 2.97 -0.31 9.17
C LEU A 144 2.21 0.82 8.45
N PHE A 145 0.92 0.62 8.13
CA PHE A 145 0.16 1.61 7.37
C PHE A 145 -0.20 2.85 8.22
N ASP A 146 0.22 4.03 7.78
CA ASP A 146 0.08 5.31 8.49
C ASP A 146 -0.36 6.51 7.61
N SER A 147 -0.77 6.28 6.36
CA SER A 147 -1.12 7.36 5.42
C SER A 147 -2.27 8.23 5.90
N ASN A 148 -2.18 9.53 5.62
CA ASN A 148 -3.27 10.48 5.87
C ASN A 148 -4.38 10.31 4.82
N LEU A 149 -5.57 9.90 5.25
CA LEU A 149 -6.73 9.66 4.38
C LEU A 149 -7.82 10.75 4.44
N SER A 150 -7.52 11.90 5.03
CA SER A 150 -8.52 12.97 5.27
C SER A 150 -9.07 13.61 4.00
N SER A 151 -8.38 13.49 2.86
CA SER A 151 -8.82 14.01 1.56
C SER A 151 -9.85 13.11 0.85
N TRP A 152 -10.05 11.86 1.31
CA TRP A 152 -10.87 10.89 0.62
C TRP A 152 -12.37 11.22 0.65
N ASP A 153 -13.00 11.28 -0.52
CA ASP A 153 -14.47 11.33 -0.66
C ASP A 153 -15.07 9.92 -0.58
N THR A 154 -15.61 9.58 0.59
CA THR A 154 -16.20 8.27 0.89
C THR A 154 -17.71 8.24 0.74
N SER A 155 -18.32 9.28 0.18
CA SER A 155 -19.80 9.44 0.09
C SER A 155 -20.52 8.31 -0.66
N LYS A 156 -19.81 7.58 -1.55
CA LYS A 156 -20.37 6.42 -2.30
C LYS A 156 -20.02 5.06 -1.70
N VAL A 157 -19.27 5.03 -0.58
CA VAL A 157 -18.89 3.75 0.05
C VAL A 157 -20.13 3.10 0.67
N GLU A 158 -20.41 1.87 0.26
CA GLU A 158 -21.53 1.05 0.71
C GLU A 158 -21.11 -0.04 1.70
N LYS A 159 -19.82 -0.42 1.67
CA LYS A 159 -19.23 -1.48 2.51
C LYS A 159 -17.84 -1.07 3.00
N MET A 160 -17.62 -1.27 4.31
CA MET A 160 -16.35 -0.91 4.98
C MET A 160 -16.03 -1.92 6.10
N LYS A 161 -16.53 -3.15 6.01
CA LYS A 161 -16.35 -4.15 7.05
C LYS A 161 -14.87 -4.46 7.24
N GLY A 162 -14.39 -4.38 8.49
CA GLY A 162 -13.01 -4.74 8.84
C GLY A 162 -11.93 -3.96 8.06
N MET A 163 -12.23 -2.73 7.61
CA MET A 163 -11.30 -1.96 6.77
C MET A 163 -9.93 -1.77 7.42
N PHE A 164 -9.90 -1.62 8.73
CA PHE A 164 -8.68 -1.58 9.54
C PHE A 164 -8.75 -2.72 10.55
N GLY A 165 -7.85 -3.68 10.44
CA GLY A 165 -7.71 -4.81 11.35
C GLY A 165 -7.25 -4.41 12.75
N GLU A 166 -7.14 -5.38 13.66
CA GLU A 166 -6.73 -5.12 15.04
C GLU A 166 -5.26 -4.71 15.15
N GLU A 167 -4.44 -4.97 14.14
CA GLU A 167 -3.00 -4.74 14.11
C GLU A 167 -2.57 -3.38 13.50
N ASN A 168 -3.51 -2.51 13.11
CA ASN A 168 -3.20 -1.18 12.58
C ASN A 168 -2.88 -0.18 13.71
N TYR A 169 -1.79 -0.40 14.41
CA TYR A 169 -1.41 0.41 15.61
C TYR A 169 -0.88 1.80 15.28
N CYS A 170 -0.35 2.02 14.07
CA CYS A 170 0.26 3.29 13.65
C CYS A 170 -0.74 4.27 13.03
N PHE A 171 -1.94 3.81 12.67
CA PHE A 171 -2.90 4.62 11.92
C PHE A 171 -3.56 5.70 12.78
N ASP A 172 -3.50 6.96 12.32
CA ASP A 172 -4.16 8.10 12.97
C ASP A 172 -5.66 8.18 12.62
N ALA A 173 -6.52 7.82 13.57
CA ALA A 173 -7.97 7.89 13.44
C ALA A 173 -8.52 9.30 13.13
N ASP A 174 -7.79 10.37 13.47
CA ASP A 174 -8.24 11.72 13.20
C ASP A 174 -8.37 11.98 11.70
N THR A 175 -7.64 11.25 10.87
CA THR A 175 -7.68 11.36 9.41
C THR A 175 -9.01 10.90 8.80
N ILE A 176 -9.76 10.02 9.48
CA ILE A 176 -11.02 9.46 8.97
C ILE A 176 -12.28 10.01 9.67
N LYS A 177 -12.15 10.78 10.74
CA LYS A 177 -13.29 11.32 11.50
C LYS A 177 -14.24 12.18 10.66
N GLY A 178 -13.73 12.79 9.60
CA GLY A 178 -14.49 13.65 8.69
C GLY A 178 -15.18 12.93 7.53
N TRP A 179 -15.07 11.62 7.43
CA TRP A 179 -15.61 10.88 6.29
C TRP A 179 -17.14 10.93 6.20
N ASP A 180 -17.66 11.10 4.99
CA ASP A 180 -19.09 10.93 4.73
C ASP A 180 -19.43 9.45 4.63
N VAL A 181 -20.06 8.93 5.69
CA VAL A 181 -20.47 7.51 5.77
C VAL A 181 -21.98 7.36 5.54
N SER A 182 -22.62 8.33 4.88
CA SER A 182 -24.08 8.28 4.57
C SER A 182 -24.45 7.12 3.66
N GLY A 183 -23.53 6.66 2.81
CA GLY A 183 -23.73 5.51 1.91
C GLY A 183 -23.71 4.15 2.61
N LEU A 184 -23.14 4.04 3.82
CA LEU A 184 -23.06 2.77 4.54
C LEU A 184 -24.44 2.32 5.03
N LYS A 185 -24.78 1.07 4.73
CA LYS A 185 -26.01 0.42 5.27
C LYS A 185 -25.86 0.04 6.73
N ASP A 186 -24.65 -0.33 7.13
CA ASP A 186 -24.27 -0.62 8.51
C ASP A 186 -23.04 0.22 8.87
N LYS A 187 -23.16 1.03 9.91
CA LYS A 187 -22.09 1.93 10.39
C LYS A 187 -21.31 1.34 11.55
N THR A 188 -21.69 0.16 12.02
CA THR A 188 -21.10 -0.47 13.21
C THR A 188 -19.60 -0.64 13.07
N ASP A 189 -19.11 -1.04 11.89
CA ASP A 189 -17.68 -1.22 11.67
C ASP A 189 -16.94 0.14 11.70
N TYR A 190 -17.48 1.19 11.10
CA TYR A 190 -16.88 2.53 11.14
C TYR A 190 -16.85 3.10 12.58
N GLU A 191 -17.94 2.96 13.32
CA GLU A 191 -18.03 3.40 14.72
C GLU A 191 -17.01 2.63 15.59
N ARG A 192 -16.88 1.30 15.39
CA ARG A 192 -15.90 0.47 16.08
C ARG A 192 -14.46 0.87 15.74
N ILE A 193 -14.16 1.21 14.48
CA ILE A 193 -12.86 1.71 14.06
C ILE A 193 -12.51 2.98 14.82
N LEU A 194 -13.43 3.96 14.85
CA LEU A 194 -13.21 5.22 15.56
C LEU A 194 -13.02 5.03 17.07
N GLU A 195 -13.82 4.16 17.71
CA GLU A 195 -13.67 3.86 19.13
C GLU A 195 -12.30 3.25 19.44
N ARG A 196 -11.90 2.22 18.66
CA ARG A 196 -10.63 1.52 18.87
C ARG A 196 -9.41 2.42 18.68
N LEU A 197 -9.39 3.19 17.58
CA LEU A 197 -8.26 4.06 17.24
C LEU A 197 -8.21 5.34 18.10
N SER A 198 -9.26 5.67 18.86
CA SER A 198 -9.25 6.80 19.78
C SER A 198 -8.58 6.48 21.12
N ASP A 199 -8.31 5.21 21.40
CA ASP A 199 -7.68 4.74 22.64
C ASP A 199 -6.15 4.55 22.50
N CYS A 200 -5.59 4.83 21.30
CA CYS A 200 -4.15 4.89 21.02
C CYS A 200 -3.61 6.29 21.18
#